data_00cb6b8e00338dfedb2c9015bfbf4d6c
#
_entry.id   00cb6b8e00338dfedb2c9015bfbf4d6c
#
_cell.length_a   1.000
_cell.length_b   1.000
_cell.length_c   1.000
_cell.angle_alpha   90.00
_cell.angle_beta   90.00
_cell.angle_gamma   90.00
#
_symmetry.space_group_name_H-M   'P 1'
#
loop_
_entity.id
_entity.type
_entity.pdbx_description
1 polymer ?
#
loop_
_entity_poly.entity_id
_entity_poly.type
_entity_poly.pdbx_seq_one_letter_code
_entity_poly.pdbx_strand_id
1 'polypeptide(L)'
;ISIGLVGSEMCIRDRIGAYKTKGTEIIQITSKVYNKIAYRGSTEGIFAIAESKSHKLEDLKLGSNPLILVAEALEKPGNIGALLRTADAAHVDAVIIADQRTDLYNSNVIRSSVGGIFTVSIAVATSEETIGFLKERSIPIYSAVLQESMTYIDIDFCGASALVVGPESTGLSEIWRSAADKKIQIPMLGDLDSMNV
;
A
#
# COMPACT_ATOMS: atom_id res chain seq x y z
N ILE A 1 -2.57 20.81 7.57
CA ILE A 1 -2.90 20.58 6.13
C ILE A 1 -3.22 21.95 5.52
N SER A 2 -2.49 22.35 4.49
CA SER A 2 -2.79 23.57 3.70
C SER A 2 -3.34 23.14 2.34
N ILE A 3 -4.47 23.73 1.93
CA ILE A 3 -5.15 23.40 0.68
C ILE A 3 -5.20 24.65 -0.20
N GLY A 4 -4.62 24.56 -1.40
CA GLY A 4 -4.73 25.59 -2.44
C GLY A 4 -5.89 25.30 -3.39
N LEU A 5 -6.73 26.29 -3.67
CA LEU A 5 -7.92 26.19 -4.52
C LEU A 5 -7.83 27.07 -5.75
N VAL A 6 -8.26 26.53 -6.90
CA VAL A 6 -8.48 27.28 -8.14
C VAL A 6 -9.85 26.92 -8.70
N GLY A 7 -10.69 27.92 -8.94
CA GLY A 7 -11.96 27.76 -9.64
C GLY A 7 -13.21 27.76 -8.76
N SER A 8 -14.37 27.84 -9.45
CA SER A 8 -15.70 28.09 -8.89
C SER A 8 -16.59 26.84 -8.78
N GLU A 9 -16.03 25.64 -8.70
CA GLU A 9 -16.86 24.44 -8.62
C GLU A 9 -17.48 24.29 -7.22
N MET A 10 -18.80 24.46 -7.17
CA MET A 10 -19.61 24.51 -5.96
C MET A 10 -19.47 23.26 -5.07
N CYS A 11 -19.38 22.08 -5.67
CA CYS A 11 -19.22 20.79 -4.92
C CYS A 11 -17.89 20.68 -4.16
N ILE A 12 -16.83 21.34 -4.64
CA ILE A 12 -15.51 21.35 -3.99
C ILE A 12 -15.53 22.30 -2.79
N ARG A 13 -16.16 23.48 -2.92
CA ARG A 13 -16.26 24.47 -1.84
C ARG A 13 -16.97 23.92 -0.61
N ASP A 14 -18.07 23.18 -0.78
CA ASP A 14 -18.85 22.65 0.34
C ASP A 14 -18.06 21.57 1.11
N ARG A 15 -17.34 20.71 0.40
CA ARG A 15 -16.46 19.70 1.03
C ARG A 15 -15.29 20.33 1.78
N ILE A 16 -14.69 21.38 1.23
CA ILE A 16 -13.55 22.08 1.85
C ILE A 16 -13.99 22.90 3.06
N GLY A 17 -15.22 23.43 3.06
CA GLY A 17 -15.80 24.09 4.24
C GLY A 17 -15.75 23.21 5.50
N ALA A 18 -15.94 21.90 5.35
CA ALA A 18 -15.85 20.92 6.43
C ALA A 18 -14.43 20.76 7.01
N TYR A 19 -13.38 21.08 6.25
CA TYR A 19 -11.99 21.00 6.74
C TYR A 19 -11.53 22.24 7.50
N LYS A 20 -12.15 23.40 7.26
CA LYS A 20 -11.88 24.62 8.05
C LYS A 20 -12.09 24.42 9.54
N THR A 21 -13.11 23.64 9.91
CA THR A 21 -13.46 23.35 11.32
C THR A 21 -12.44 22.44 12.02
N LYS A 22 -11.49 21.84 11.27
CA LYS A 22 -10.46 20.92 11.79
C LYS A 22 -9.07 21.56 11.88
N GLY A 23 -8.96 22.90 11.83
CA GLY A 23 -7.67 23.59 11.90
C GLY A 23 -6.85 23.55 10.61
N THR A 24 -7.46 23.17 9.48
CA THR A 24 -6.81 23.20 8.16
C THR A 24 -6.78 24.62 7.61
N GLU A 25 -5.60 25.10 7.23
CA GLU A 25 -5.45 26.36 6.53
C GLU A 25 -5.87 26.21 5.07
N ILE A 26 -6.75 27.10 4.59
CA ILE A 26 -7.19 27.14 3.19
C ILE A 26 -6.69 28.40 2.54
N ILE A 27 -5.83 28.26 1.54
CA ILE A 27 -5.21 29.35 0.81
C ILE A 27 -5.79 29.40 -0.60
N GLN A 28 -6.39 30.51 -0.98
CA GLN A 28 -6.83 30.73 -2.35
C GLN A 28 -5.65 31.22 -3.18
N ILE A 29 -5.35 30.52 -4.27
CA ILE A 29 -4.25 30.85 -5.18
C ILE A 29 -4.76 31.09 -6.60
N THR A 30 -3.95 31.80 -7.41
CA THR A 30 -4.25 32.02 -8.83
C THR A 30 -3.93 30.79 -9.66
N SER A 31 -4.58 30.65 -10.82
CA SER A 31 -4.26 29.59 -11.79
C SER A 31 -2.77 29.58 -12.20
N LYS A 32 -2.15 30.77 -12.27
CA LYS A 32 -0.72 30.89 -12.58
C LYS A 32 0.17 30.27 -11.52
N VAL A 33 -0.16 30.43 -10.24
CA VAL A 33 0.56 29.80 -9.11
C VAL A 33 0.27 28.31 -9.10
N TYR A 34 -1.01 27.91 -9.24
CA TYR A 34 -1.40 26.51 -9.28
C TYR A 34 -0.64 25.73 -10.36
N ASN A 35 -0.57 26.25 -11.60
CA ASN A 35 0.11 25.60 -12.72
C ASN A 35 1.63 25.43 -12.50
N LYS A 36 2.23 26.22 -11.61
CA LYS A 36 3.66 26.09 -11.26
C LYS A 36 3.91 24.98 -10.24
N ILE A 37 2.95 24.71 -9.34
CA ILE A 37 3.11 23.75 -8.25
C ILE A 37 2.40 22.42 -8.54
N ALA A 38 1.42 22.40 -9.44
CA ALA A 38 0.72 21.20 -9.84
C ALA A 38 1.64 20.22 -10.57
N TYR A 39 1.63 18.97 -10.15
CA TYR A 39 2.49 17.91 -10.71
C TYR A 39 2.23 17.64 -12.21
N ARG A 40 1.02 17.92 -12.68
CA ARG A 40 0.64 17.82 -14.11
C ARG A 40 -0.20 19.03 -14.50
N GLY A 41 -0.09 19.45 -15.75
CA GLY A 41 -0.83 20.59 -16.29
C GLY A 41 -2.36 20.41 -16.37
N SER A 42 -2.92 19.23 -16.06
CA SER A 42 -4.35 19.00 -15.91
C SER A 42 -4.75 19.36 -14.49
N THR A 43 -5.59 20.34 -14.36
CA THR A 43 -5.92 20.97 -13.10
C THR A 43 -7.25 20.43 -12.57
N GLU A 44 -7.19 19.71 -11.46
CA GLU A 44 -8.38 19.41 -10.66
C GLU A 44 -8.70 20.54 -9.67
N GLY A 45 -7.92 21.64 -9.73
CA GLY A 45 -8.14 22.89 -8.98
C GLY A 45 -7.84 22.82 -7.50
N ILE A 46 -7.30 21.71 -6.98
CA ILE A 46 -6.94 21.54 -5.58
C ILE A 46 -5.50 21.07 -5.46
N PHE A 47 -4.77 21.69 -4.53
CA PHE A 47 -3.46 21.23 -4.10
C PHE A 47 -3.45 21.14 -2.58
N ALA A 48 -2.99 20.02 -2.04
CA ALA A 48 -2.93 19.78 -0.60
C ALA A 48 -1.49 19.51 -0.14
N ILE A 49 -1.11 20.14 0.97
CA ILE A 49 0.12 19.81 1.70
C ILE A 49 -0.31 19.22 3.04
N ALA A 50 0.20 18.05 3.36
CA ALA A 50 -0.11 17.37 4.60
C ALA A 50 1.17 16.79 5.21
N GLU A 51 1.18 16.64 6.54
CA GLU A 51 2.20 15.87 7.22
C GLU A 51 2.07 14.40 6.87
N SER A 52 3.20 13.72 6.65
CA SER A 52 3.23 12.27 6.44
C SER A 52 2.85 11.54 7.72
N LYS A 53 2.10 10.44 7.59
CA LYS A 53 1.83 9.55 8.73
C LYS A 53 3.09 8.76 9.08
N SER A 54 3.21 8.39 10.35
CA SER A 54 4.09 7.30 10.77
C SER A 54 3.53 5.98 10.23
N HIS A 55 4.43 5.13 9.73
CA HIS A 55 4.09 3.82 9.19
C HIS A 55 4.91 2.74 9.90
N LYS A 56 4.87 2.72 11.24
CA LYS A 56 5.59 1.73 12.05
C LYS A 56 4.76 0.47 12.26
N LEU A 57 5.43 -0.66 12.46
CA LEU A 57 4.77 -1.93 12.78
C LEU A 57 3.94 -1.85 14.07
N GLU A 58 4.42 -1.09 15.06
CA GLU A 58 3.75 -0.92 16.35
C GLU A 58 2.42 -0.15 16.23
N ASP A 59 2.25 0.66 15.19
CA ASP A 59 1.05 1.45 14.96
C ASP A 59 -0.09 0.61 14.35
N LEU A 60 0.20 -0.61 13.89
CA LEU A 60 -0.80 -1.51 13.31
C LEU A 60 -1.77 -2.04 14.38
N LYS A 61 -3.05 -1.80 14.17
CA LYS A 61 -4.13 -2.30 15.04
C LYS A 61 -4.73 -3.55 14.40
N LEU A 62 -4.21 -4.70 14.80
CA LEU A 62 -4.63 -6.00 14.26
C LEU A 62 -5.68 -6.65 15.18
N GLY A 63 -6.67 -7.28 14.58
CA GLY A 63 -7.64 -8.13 15.28
C GLY A 63 -7.03 -9.50 15.69
N SER A 64 -7.88 -10.42 16.12
CA SER A 64 -7.44 -11.77 16.51
C SER A 64 -7.03 -12.66 15.33
N ASN A 65 -7.62 -12.44 14.17
CA ASN A 65 -7.36 -13.22 12.96
C ASN A 65 -7.08 -12.28 11.77
N PRO A 66 -5.93 -11.54 11.77
CA PRO A 66 -5.67 -10.57 10.74
C PRO A 66 -5.25 -11.23 9.42
N LEU A 67 -5.73 -10.67 8.31
CA LEU A 67 -5.18 -10.90 6.98
C LEU A 67 -4.20 -9.78 6.67
N ILE A 68 -2.93 -10.12 6.54
CA ILE A 68 -1.84 -9.18 6.26
C ILE A 68 -1.27 -9.47 4.89
N LEU A 69 -1.10 -8.43 4.08
CA LEU A 69 -0.39 -8.50 2.82
C LEU A 69 1.00 -7.88 2.99
N VAL A 70 2.04 -8.67 2.75
CA VAL A 70 3.43 -8.21 2.81
C VAL A 70 3.99 -8.11 1.41
N ALA A 71 4.58 -6.98 1.07
CA ALA A 71 5.21 -6.74 -0.22
C ALA A 71 6.68 -6.43 -0.03
N GLU A 72 7.56 -7.36 -0.45
CA GLU A 72 9.01 -7.20 -0.36
C GLU A 72 9.54 -6.39 -1.52
N ALA A 73 10.35 -5.38 -1.23
CA ALA A 73 11.23 -4.65 -2.14
C ALA A 73 10.57 -4.19 -3.46
N LEU A 74 9.29 -3.80 -3.43
CA LEU A 74 8.62 -3.31 -4.63
C LEU A 74 9.22 -1.99 -5.11
N GLU A 75 9.67 -1.95 -6.37
CA GLU A 75 10.34 -0.79 -6.97
C GLU A 75 9.37 0.11 -7.73
N LYS A 76 8.39 -0.48 -8.44
CA LYS A 76 7.48 0.27 -9.31
C LYS A 76 6.37 0.95 -8.49
N PRO A 77 6.27 2.30 -8.50
CA PRO A 77 5.21 3.01 -7.77
C PRO A 77 3.80 2.55 -8.14
N GLY A 78 3.60 2.18 -9.43
CA GLY A 78 2.32 1.68 -9.93
C GLY A 78 1.89 0.38 -9.26
N ASN A 79 2.83 -0.54 -9.02
CA ASN A 79 2.56 -1.82 -8.36
C ASN A 79 2.18 -1.61 -6.88
N ILE A 80 2.90 -0.73 -6.17
CA ILE A 80 2.56 -0.39 -4.78
C ILE A 80 1.13 0.16 -4.72
N GLY A 81 0.78 1.10 -5.60
CA GLY A 81 -0.57 1.65 -5.60
C GLY A 81 -1.65 0.65 -5.99
N ALA A 82 -1.40 -0.24 -6.95
CA ALA A 82 -2.31 -1.31 -7.33
C ALA A 82 -2.54 -2.29 -6.18
N LEU A 83 -1.46 -2.68 -5.48
CA LEU A 83 -1.50 -3.53 -4.31
C LEU A 83 -2.33 -2.90 -3.17
N LEU A 84 -2.13 -1.62 -2.87
CA LEU A 84 -2.94 -0.91 -1.87
C LEU A 84 -4.41 -0.84 -2.25
N ARG A 85 -4.72 -0.63 -3.53
CA ARG A 85 -6.10 -0.65 -4.02
C ARG A 85 -6.73 -2.05 -3.89
N THR A 86 -5.99 -3.10 -4.19
CA THR A 86 -6.45 -4.49 -4.02
C THR A 86 -6.65 -4.81 -2.56
N ALA A 87 -5.73 -4.40 -1.68
CA ALA A 87 -5.85 -4.58 -0.24
C ALA A 87 -7.09 -3.89 0.34
N ASP A 88 -7.38 -2.66 -0.08
CA ASP A 88 -8.60 -1.94 0.31
C ASP A 88 -9.87 -2.69 -0.14
N ALA A 89 -9.91 -3.11 -1.41
CA ALA A 89 -11.05 -3.83 -1.98
C ALA A 89 -11.28 -5.22 -1.33
N ALA A 90 -10.20 -5.90 -0.96
CA ALA A 90 -10.25 -7.21 -0.28
C ALA A 90 -10.42 -7.09 1.25
N HIS A 91 -10.50 -5.87 1.79
CA HIS A 91 -10.60 -5.59 3.22
C HIS A 91 -9.47 -6.25 4.03
N VAL A 92 -8.24 -6.14 3.53
CA VAL A 92 -7.03 -6.62 4.21
C VAL A 92 -6.79 -5.77 5.46
N ASP A 93 -6.48 -6.38 6.59
CA ASP A 93 -6.30 -5.68 7.88
C ASP A 93 -5.07 -4.78 7.89
N ALA A 94 -3.99 -5.21 7.22
CA ALA A 94 -2.78 -4.39 7.07
C ALA A 94 -1.98 -4.75 5.80
N VAL A 95 -1.26 -3.77 5.29
CA VAL A 95 -0.21 -3.95 4.28
C VAL A 95 1.13 -3.59 4.91
N ILE A 96 2.13 -4.46 4.77
CA ILE A 96 3.50 -4.18 5.20
C ILE A 96 4.38 -4.10 3.95
N ILE A 97 5.04 -2.97 3.78
CA ILE A 97 6.06 -2.78 2.73
C ILE A 97 7.41 -3.12 3.36
N ALA A 98 7.92 -4.30 3.08
CA ALA A 98 9.22 -4.76 3.55
C ALA A 98 10.32 -4.29 2.60
N ASP A 99 11.44 -3.80 3.17
CA ASP A 99 12.60 -3.31 2.41
C ASP A 99 12.23 -2.28 1.33
N GLN A 100 11.53 -1.25 1.76
CA GLN A 100 11.00 -0.19 0.88
C GLN A 100 12.05 0.34 -0.11
N ARG A 101 11.74 0.31 -1.41
CA ARG A 101 12.56 0.86 -2.50
C ARG A 101 12.01 2.16 -3.07
N THR A 102 10.74 2.40 -2.93
CA THR A 102 10.04 3.58 -3.46
C THR A 102 9.33 4.30 -2.33
N ASP A 103 9.44 5.62 -2.30
CA ASP A 103 8.70 6.45 -1.34
C ASP A 103 7.19 6.17 -1.45
N LEU A 104 6.58 5.81 -0.33
CA LEU A 104 5.17 5.51 -0.23
C LEU A 104 4.29 6.70 -0.65
N TYR A 105 4.76 7.93 -0.38
CA TYR A 105 4.07 9.16 -0.78
C TYR A 105 4.49 9.68 -2.16
N ASN A 106 5.18 8.88 -2.96
CA ASN A 106 5.42 9.19 -4.36
C ASN A 106 4.08 9.47 -5.07
N SER A 107 4.04 10.52 -5.88
CA SER A 107 2.81 10.97 -6.56
C SER A 107 2.16 9.87 -7.42
N ASN A 108 2.95 8.97 -8.00
CA ASN A 108 2.42 7.85 -8.78
C ASN A 108 1.80 6.76 -7.88
N VAL A 109 2.34 6.53 -6.65
CA VAL A 109 1.70 5.64 -5.65
C VAL A 109 0.35 6.22 -5.23
N ILE A 110 0.31 7.50 -4.86
CA ILE A 110 -0.93 8.18 -4.45
C ILE A 110 -2.00 8.06 -5.55
N ARG A 111 -1.63 8.31 -6.80
CA ARG A 111 -2.58 8.24 -7.93
C ARG A 111 -3.04 6.82 -8.24
N SER A 112 -2.12 5.87 -8.32
CA SER A 112 -2.45 4.47 -8.67
C SER A 112 -3.22 3.75 -7.56
N SER A 113 -3.05 4.17 -6.29
CA SER A 113 -3.82 3.63 -5.18
C SER A 113 -5.29 4.10 -5.14
N VAL A 114 -5.64 5.14 -5.91
CA VAL A 114 -7.02 5.72 -5.95
C VAL A 114 -7.54 6.06 -4.55
N GLY A 115 -6.63 6.45 -3.63
CA GLY A 115 -6.94 6.78 -2.23
C GLY A 115 -6.64 5.67 -1.23
N GLY A 116 -6.37 4.43 -1.66
CA GLY A 116 -6.06 3.30 -0.78
C GLY A 116 -4.90 3.57 0.19
N ILE A 117 -3.93 4.40 -0.20
CA ILE A 117 -2.86 4.85 0.71
C ILE A 117 -3.35 5.57 1.98
N PHE A 118 -4.55 6.13 1.96
CA PHE A 118 -5.13 6.86 3.09
C PHE A 118 -6.11 6.02 3.91
N THR A 119 -6.63 4.93 3.35
CA THR A 119 -7.67 4.06 3.95
C THR A 119 -7.09 2.77 4.52
N VAL A 120 -6.08 2.19 3.86
CA VAL A 120 -5.41 0.96 4.31
C VAL A 120 -4.47 1.24 5.49
N SER A 121 -4.41 0.34 6.47
CA SER A 121 -3.38 0.35 7.52
C SER A 121 -2.07 -0.11 6.92
N ILE A 122 -1.05 0.78 6.89
CA ILE A 122 0.23 0.50 6.23
C ILE A 122 1.35 0.60 7.24
N ALA A 123 2.28 -0.37 7.21
CA ALA A 123 3.57 -0.26 7.87
C ALA A 123 4.73 -0.40 6.87
N VAL A 124 5.87 0.19 7.23
CA VAL A 124 7.13 0.11 6.49
C VAL A 124 8.22 -0.36 7.45
N ALA A 125 8.92 -1.44 7.11
CA ALA A 125 9.95 -2.03 7.94
C ALA A 125 10.96 -2.81 7.08
N THR A 126 12.01 -3.36 7.70
CA THR A 126 12.86 -4.35 7.03
C THR A 126 12.17 -5.72 6.98
N SER A 127 12.68 -6.61 6.15
CA SER A 127 12.22 -8.01 6.10
C SER A 127 12.41 -8.70 7.45
N GLU A 128 13.55 -8.50 8.11
CA GLU A 128 13.86 -9.06 9.42
C GLU A 128 12.88 -8.59 10.50
N GLU A 129 12.64 -7.29 10.58
CA GLU A 129 11.70 -6.70 11.54
C GLU A 129 10.27 -7.21 11.30
N THR A 130 9.88 -7.32 10.03
CA THR A 130 8.55 -7.83 9.65
C THR A 130 8.38 -9.29 10.03
N ILE A 131 9.36 -10.13 9.73
CA ILE A 131 9.34 -11.56 10.11
C ILE A 131 9.29 -11.71 11.62
N GLY A 132 10.09 -10.94 12.37
CA GLY A 132 10.06 -10.91 13.82
C GLY A 132 8.66 -10.55 14.35
N PHE A 133 8.08 -9.47 13.84
CA PHE A 133 6.74 -8.99 14.18
C PHE A 133 5.65 -10.05 13.97
N LEU A 134 5.69 -10.77 12.83
CA LEU A 134 4.72 -11.81 12.51
C LEU A 134 4.88 -13.04 13.43
N LYS A 135 6.11 -13.49 13.65
CA LYS A 135 6.42 -14.64 14.52
C LYS A 135 6.05 -14.41 15.98
N GLU A 136 6.35 -13.24 16.53
CA GLU A 136 5.97 -12.86 17.90
C GLU A 136 4.45 -12.92 18.11
N ARG A 137 3.66 -12.67 17.07
CA ARG A 137 2.20 -12.72 17.11
C ARG A 137 1.61 -14.04 16.64
N SER A 138 2.45 -15.03 16.36
CA SER A 138 2.04 -16.35 15.83
C SER A 138 1.18 -16.24 14.57
N ILE A 139 1.50 -15.28 13.69
CA ILE A 139 0.84 -15.10 12.40
C ILE A 139 1.60 -15.91 11.35
N PRO A 140 1.00 -16.97 10.77
CA PRO A 140 1.63 -17.81 9.77
C PRO A 140 2.01 -17.01 8.51
N ILE A 141 3.20 -17.32 7.98
CA ILE A 141 3.79 -16.68 6.80
C ILE A 141 3.59 -17.59 5.58
N TYR A 142 2.85 -17.09 4.58
CA TYR A 142 2.61 -17.77 3.31
C TYR A 142 3.36 -17.03 2.20
N SER A 143 4.51 -17.57 1.77
CA SER A 143 5.35 -16.94 0.76
C SER A 143 4.97 -17.40 -0.66
N ALA A 144 4.58 -16.44 -1.50
CA ALA A 144 4.26 -16.71 -2.90
C ALA A 144 5.55 -16.92 -3.71
N VAL A 145 5.84 -18.17 -4.09
CA VAL A 145 7.05 -18.57 -4.81
C VAL A 145 6.72 -19.63 -5.88
N LEU A 146 7.54 -19.71 -6.94
CA LEU A 146 7.31 -20.68 -8.01
C LEU A 146 7.85 -22.07 -7.68
N GLN A 147 8.93 -22.16 -6.90
CA GLN A 147 9.62 -23.39 -6.64
C GLN A 147 9.29 -23.96 -5.27
N GLU A 148 9.25 -25.29 -5.16
CA GLU A 148 8.99 -26.00 -3.91
C GLU A 148 7.73 -25.52 -3.17
N SER A 149 6.67 -25.23 -3.92
CA SER A 149 5.44 -24.62 -3.43
C SER A 149 4.23 -25.52 -3.64
N MET A 150 3.20 -25.29 -2.84
CA MET A 150 1.89 -25.92 -2.94
C MET A 150 0.94 -24.99 -3.69
N THR A 151 -0.06 -25.55 -4.36
CA THR A 151 -1.12 -24.73 -4.93
C THR A 151 -1.92 -24.06 -3.82
N TYR A 152 -2.16 -22.74 -3.95
CA TYR A 152 -2.83 -21.97 -2.91
C TYR A 152 -4.23 -22.50 -2.53
N ILE A 153 -4.94 -23.15 -3.46
CA ILE A 153 -6.28 -23.75 -3.21
C ILE A 153 -6.22 -24.96 -2.27
N ASP A 154 -5.06 -25.59 -2.10
CA ASP A 154 -4.88 -26.72 -1.17
C ASP A 154 -4.50 -26.26 0.25
N ILE A 155 -4.48 -24.96 0.49
CA ILE A 155 -4.10 -24.35 1.76
C ILE A 155 -5.35 -23.89 2.51
N ASP A 156 -5.40 -24.21 3.78
CA ASP A 156 -6.37 -23.63 4.70
C ASP A 156 -5.82 -22.28 5.22
N PHE A 157 -6.49 -21.19 4.84
CA PHE A 157 -6.21 -19.83 5.29
C PHE A 157 -7.13 -19.38 6.43
N CYS A 158 -7.86 -20.28 7.08
CA CYS A 158 -8.66 -19.94 8.22
C CYS A 158 -7.79 -19.46 9.39
N GLY A 159 -8.10 -18.27 9.92
CA GLY A 159 -7.33 -17.65 10.99
C GLY A 159 -6.39 -16.54 10.51
N ALA A 160 -5.44 -16.19 11.40
CA ALA A 160 -4.44 -15.18 11.07
C ALA A 160 -3.57 -15.63 9.89
N SER A 161 -3.25 -14.72 8.98
CA SER A 161 -2.47 -15.05 7.79
C SER A 161 -1.66 -13.85 7.29
N ALA A 162 -0.39 -14.07 6.95
CA ALA A 162 0.43 -13.10 6.24
C ALA A 162 0.80 -13.66 4.86
N LEU A 163 0.26 -13.07 3.81
CA LEU A 163 0.59 -13.41 2.43
C LEU A 163 1.75 -12.53 1.97
N VAL A 164 2.83 -13.14 1.52
CA VAL A 164 4.05 -12.43 1.13
C VAL A 164 4.28 -12.53 -0.36
N VAL A 165 4.44 -11.38 -1.01
CA VAL A 165 4.75 -11.26 -2.44
C VAL A 165 6.02 -10.47 -2.66
N GLY A 166 6.78 -10.80 -3.69
CA GLY A 166 8.06 -10.17 -4.03
C GLY A 166 8.04 -9.46 -5.38
N PRO A 167 9.19 -8.88 -5.77
CA PRO A 167 9.37 -8.26 -7.08
C PRO A 167 9.13 -9.27 -8.22
N GLU A 168 8.52 -8.80 -9.32
CA GLU A 168 8.27 -9.61 -10.52
C GLU A 168 9.56 -10.22 -11.11
N SER A 169 10.68 -9.50 -11.04
CA SER A 169 11.93 -9.86 -11.70
C SER A 169 12.76 -10.87 -10.94
N THR A 170 12.73 -10.85 -9.61
CA THR A 170 13.62 -11.66 -8.75
C THR A 170 12.87 -12.61 -7.83
N GLY A 171 11.56 -12.40 -7.67
CA GLY A 171 10.76 -13.10 -6.67
C GLY A 171 11.17 -12.75 -5.24
N LEU A 172 10.70 -13.51 -4.27
CA LEU A 172 11.03 -13.33 -2.86
C LEU A 172 12.48 -13.71 -2.56
N SER A 173 13.12 -12.95 -1.70
CA SER A 173 14.47 -13.22 -1.19
C SER A 173 14.50 -14.49 -0.33
N GLU A 174 15.72 -14.99 -0.07
CA GLU A 174 15.91 -16.20 0.70
C GLU A 174 15.43 -16.10 2.14
N ILE A 175 15.47 -14.91 2.74
CA ILE A 175 14.99 -14.71 4.10
C ILE A 175 13.49 -15.02 4.21
N TRP A 176 12.69 -14.62 3.21
CA TRP A 176 11.25 -14.91 3.16
C TRP A 176 10.95 -16.36 2.82
N ARG A 177 11.76 -16.96 1.94
CA ARG A 177 11.64 -18.39 1.59
C ARG A 177 11.92 -19.30 2.78
N SER A 178 12.93 -18.92 3.59
CA SER A 178 13.33 -19.66 4.79
C SER A 178 12.40 -19.40 5.98
N ALA A 179 11.81 -18.22 6.07
CA ALA A 179 10.89 -17.86 7.15
C ALA A 179 9.45 -18.36 6.93
N ALA A 180 9.12 -18.79 5.71
CA ALA A 180 7.77 -19.22 5.35
C ALA A 180 7.33 -20.48 6.10
N ASP A 181 6.15 -20.42 6.70
CA ASP A 181 5.46 -21.62 7.23
C ASP A 181 4.95 -22.49 6.09
N LYS A 182 4.53 -21.86 4.99
CA LYS A 182 4.18 -22.53 3.74
C LYS A 182 4.58 -21.69 2.53
N LYS A 183 5.12 -22.37 1.53
CA LYS A 183 5.37 -21.81 0.21
C LYS A 183 4.17 -22.11 -0.68
N ILE A 184 3.61 -21.10 -1.31
CA ILE A 184 2.39 -21.19 -2.11
C ILE A 184 2.62 -20.70 -3.53
N GLN A 185 1.85 -21.21 -4.47
CA GLN A 185 1.83 -20.72 -5.85
C GLN A 185 0.42 -20.60 -6.39
N ILE A 186 0.24 -19.67 -7.31
CA ILE A 186 -0.95 -19.58 -8.14
C ILE A 186 -0.64 -20.34 -9.44
N PRO A 187 -1.38 -21.41 -9.78
CA PRO A 187 -1.15 -22.15 -11.03
C PRO A 187 -1.35 -21.24 -12.24
N MET A 188 -0.34 -21.14 -13.08
CA MET A 188 -0.43 -20.41 -14.35
C MET A 188 -0.78 -21.43 -15.45
N LEU A 189 -1.90 -21.23 -16.13
CA LEU A 189 -2.42 -22.14 -17.17
C LEU A 189 -2.08 -21.69 -18.59
N GLY A 190 -1.43 -20.56 -18.74
CA GLY A 190 -1.01 -19.98 -20.02
C GLY A 190 0.50 -20.06 -20.24
N ASP A 191 0.99 -19.36 -21.26
CA ASP A 191 2.41 -19.31 -21.63
C ASP A 191 3.25 -18.37 -20.74
N LEU A 192 2.60 -17.54 -19.93
CA LEU A 192 3.26 -16.64 -19.00
C LEU A 192 3.43 -17.33 -17.64
N ASP A 193 4.56 -17.11 -16.99
CA ASP A 193 4.95 -17.70 -15.72
C ASP A 193 4.71 -16.79 -14.50
N SER A 194 4.25 -15.57 -14.74
CA SER A 194 4.02 -14.58 -13.68
C SER A 194 2.81 -13.69 -13.96
N MET A 195 2.22 -13.19 -12.88
CA MET A 195 1.22 -12.13 -12.90
C MET A 195 1.78 -10.87 -12.25
N ASN A 196 1.21 -9.73 -12.62
CA ASN A 196 1.53 -8.46 -11.94
C ASN A 196 1.10 -8.51 -10.46
N VAL A 197 1.92 -7.97 -9.60
CA VAL A 197 1.68 -7.86 -8.14
C VAL A 197 0.54 -6.91 -7.82
#